data_659028d1e049d7399a62d50ee25749a3
#
_entry.id   659028d1e049d7399a62d50ee25749a3
#
_cell.length_a   1.000
_cell.length_b   1.000
_cell.length_c   1.000
_cell.angle_alpha   90.00
_cell.angle_beta   90.00
_cell.angle_gamma   90.00
#
_symmetry.space_group_name_H-M   'P 1'
#
loop_
_entity.id
_entity.type
_entity.pdbx_description
1 polymer ?
#
loop_
_entity_poly.entity_id
_entity_poly.type
_entity_poly.pdbx_seq_one_letter_code
_entity_poly.pdbx_strand_id
1 'polypeptide(L)'
;RLKKFSKENSKHIDVINHALKKINKKNFFPDILVILLANAPIIKSKWIKDCIDILKKNKNLSSVVPVLENNDHHPLRAKIIKKNILKSHFTVKGKISTNRQDLTKNYFK
;
A
#
# COMPACT_ATOMS: atom_id res chain seq x y z
N ARG A 1 15.72 11.08 -14.55
CA ARG A 1 15.87 9.76 -13.92
C ARG A 1 17.08 9.05 -14.49
N LEU A 2 17.96 8.48 -13.65
CA LEU A 2 19.12 7.72 -14.13
C LEU A 2 18.65 6.46 -14.87
N LYS A 3 19.32 6.10 -15.99
CA LYS A 3 18.98 4.90 -16.80
C LYS A 3 18.87 3.60 -15.96
N LYS A 4 19.71 3.44 -14.92
CA LYS A 4 19.67 2.29 -14.01
C LYS A 4 18.35 2.14 -13.23
N PHE A 5 17.64 3.25 -12.97
CA PHE A 5 16.35 3.24 -12.27
C PHE A 5 15.14 3.30 -13.21
N SER A 6 15.37 3.21 -14.52
CA SER A 6 14.31 3.22 -15.54
C SER A 6 14.05 1.83 -16.12
N LYS A 7 14.70 0.81 -15.58
CA LYS A 7 14.49 -0.59 -15.97
C LYS A 7 13.21 -1.13 -15.32
N GLU A 8 12.60 -2.11 -15.96
CA GLU A 8 11.36 -2.76 -15.50
C GLU A 8 11.49 -3.33 -14.08
N ASN A 9 12.64 -3.90 -13.74
CA ASN A 9 12.94 -4.49 -12.43
C ASN A 9 13.45 -3.49 -11.38
N SER A 10 13.40 -2.19 -11.66
CA SER A 10 13.87 -1.18 -10.69
C SER A 10 12.91 -1.05 -9.52
N LYS A 11 13.39 -1.27 -8.30
CA LYS A 11 12.57 -1.14 -7.09
C LYS A 11 12.28 0.33 -6.79
N HIS A 12 11.05 0.63 -6.40
CA HIS A 12 10.66 1.98 -6.00
C HIS A 12 11.53 2.54 -4.88
N ILE A 13 11.90 1.70 -3.90
CA ILE A 13 12.73 2.12 -2.77
C ILE A 13 14.10 2.63 -3.20
N ASP A 14 14.70 2.04 -4.24
CA ASP A 14 16.02 2.47 -4.73
C ASP A 14 15.95 3.86 -5.36
N VAL A 15 14.83 4.17 -6.05
CA VAL A 15 14.57 5.49 -6.62
C VAL A 15 14.39 6.54 -5.53
N ILE A 16 13.61 6.20 -4.49
CA ILE A 16 13.36 7.07 -3.34
C ILE A 16 14.68 7.37 -2.60
N ASN A 17 15.44 6.33 -2.28
CA ASN A 17 16.74 6.48 -1.61
C ASN A 17 17.73 7.32 -2.43
N HIS A 18 17.72 7.17 -3.75
CA HIS A 18 18.54 8.01 -4.62
C HIS A 18 18.11 9.48 -4.58
N ALA A 19 16.81 9.74 -4.62
CA ALA A 19 16.27 11.09 -4.52
C ALA A 19 16.62 11.74 -3.17
N LEU A 20 16.42 11.02 -2.07
CA LEU A 20 16.77 11.48 -0.73
C LEU A 20 18.27 11.79 -0.59
N LYS A 21 19.14 10.92 -1.10
CA LYS A 21 20.60 11.19 -1.11
C LYS A 21 20.97 12.44 -1.88
N LYS A 22 20.26 12.75 -2.97
CA LYS A 22 20.51 14.00 -3.73
C LYS A 22 20.04 15.25 -2.99
N ILE A 23 18.90 15.17 -2.32
CA ILE A 23 18.35 16.28 -1.53
C ILE A 23 19.24 16.55 -0.32
N ASN A 24 19.67 15.47 0.36
CA ASN A 24 20.56 15.54 1.52
C ASN A 24 21.90 16.23 1.22
N LYS A 25 22.46 16.05 0.03
CA LYS A 25 23.68 16.78 -0.41
C LYS A 25 23.52 18.31 -0.40
N LYS A 26 22.31 18.83 -0.31
CA LYS A 26 21.99 20.26 -0.20
C LYS A 26 21.70 20.67 1.25
N ASN A 27 22.09 19.86 2.25
CA ASN A 27 21.80 20.08 3.69
C ASN A 27 20.30 20.25 4.00
N PHE A 28 19.45 19.59 3.21
CA PHE A 28 18.02 19.61 3.42
C PHE A 28 17.53 18.21 3.80
N PHE A 29 16.97 18.07 5.00
CA PHE A 29 16.40 16.81 5.51
C PHE A 29 14.88 16.97 5.61
N PRO A 30 14.09 16.30 4.77
CA PRO A 30 12.65 16.35 4.89
C PRO A 30 12.19 15.53 6.11
N ASP A 31 11.34 16.10 6.95
CA ASP A 31 10.70 15.39 8.08
C ASP A 31 9.68 14.37 7.59
N ILE A 32 9.00 14.68 6.50
CA ILE A 32 7.95 13.84 5.92
C ILE A 32 8.17 13.73 4.41
N LEU A 33 8.09 12.50 3.91
CA LEU A 33 8.14 12.19 2.49
C LEU A 33 6.76 11.72 2.02
N VAL A 34 6.19 12.42 1.04
CA VAL A 34 4.94 12.01 0.39
C VAL A 34 5.26 11.30 -0.91
N ILE A 35 4.82 10.05 -1.03
CA ILE A 35 5.04 9.22 -2.22
C ILE A 35 3.71 9.07 -2.96
N LEU A 36 3.65 9.63 -4.18
CA LEU A 36 2.51 9.53 -5.06
C LEU A 36 2.86 8.60 -6.23
N LEU A 37 2.00 7.61 -6.47
CA LEU A 37 2.18 6.67 -7.57
C LEU A 37 1.43 7.15 -8.81
N ALA A 38 2.09 7.11 -9.97
CA ALA A 38 1.49 7.55 -11.24
C ALA A 38 0.29 6.70 -11.70
N ASN A 39 0.19 5.46 -11.22
CA ASN A 39 -0.94 4.56 -11.49
C ASN A 39 -2.16 4.82 -10.57
N ALA A 40 -2.09 5.77 -9.68
CA ALA A 40 -3.20 6.22 -8.83
C ALA A 40 -3.48 7.71 -9.12
N PRO A 41 -4.08 8.05 -10.28
CA PRO A 41 -4.20 9.45 -10.71
C PRO A 41 -5.23 10.25 -9.91
N ILE A 42 -6.18 9.57 -9.27
CA ILE A 42 -7.25 10.23 -8.51
C ILE A 42 -6.85 10.29 -7.03
N ILE A 43 -6.03 11.29 -6.70
CA ILE A 43 -5.61 11.54 -5.32
C ILE A 43 -6.15 12.91 -4.90
N LYS A 44 -6.99 12.92 -3.86
CA LYS A 44 -7.51 14.17 -3.30
C LYS A 44 -6.47 14.78 -2.36
N SER A 45 -6.21 16.08 -2.51
CA SER A 45 -5.29 16.83 -1.64
C SER A 45 -5.65 16.72 -0.15
N LYS A 46 -6.95 16.59 0.15
CA LYS A 46 -7.43 16.35 1.51
C LYS A 46 -6.84 15.06 2.11
N TRP A 47 -6.78 13.96 1.36
CA TRP A 47 -6.22 12.70 1.87
C TRP A 47 -4.75 12.82 2.23
N ILE A 48 -3.98 13.55 1.40
CA ILE A 48 -2.56 13.82 1.68
C ILE A 48 -2.44 14.60 2.99
N LYS A 49 -3.24 15.66 3.14
CA LYS A 49 -3.24 16.50 4.33
C LYS A 49 -3.60 15.69 5.58
N ASP A 50 -4.68 14.92 5.53
CA ASP A 50 -5.13 14.08 6.64
C ASP A 50 -4.03 13.07 7.06
N CYS A 51 -3.36 12.42 6.10
CA CYS A 51 -2.25 11.51 6.39
C CYS A 51 -1.07 12.22 7.05
N ILE A 52 -0.72 13.42 6.60
CA ILE A 52 0.35 14.23 7.19
C ILE A 52 -0.01 14.64 8.62
N ASP A 53 -1.26 15.06 8.85
CA ASP A 53 -1.73 15.49 10.18
C ASP A 53 -1.74 14.32 11.17
N ILE A 54 -2.15 13.11 10.74
CA ILE A 54 -2.08 11.89 11.55
C ILE A 54 -0.62 11.58 11.92
N LEU A 55 0.28 11.65 10.94
CA LEU A 55 1.71 11.35 11.16
C LEU A 55 2.36 12.35 12.12
N LYS A 56 2.01 13.64 12.00
CA LYS A 56 2.51 14.69 12.90
C LYS A 56 2.02 14.53 14.34
N LYS A 57 0.77 14.12 14.52
CA LYS A 57 0.16 13.91 15.83
C LYS A 57 0.69 12.67 16.56
N ASN A 58 1.14 11.66 15.80
CA ASN A 58 1.52 10.36 16.34
C ASN A 58 2.99 10.03 16.03
N LYS A 59 3.88 10.47 16.87
CA LYS A 59 5.35 10.29 16.68
C LYS A 59 5.82 8.82 16.64
N ASN A 60 4.99 7.89 17.10
CA ASN A 60 5.29 6.44 17.06
C ASN A 60 4.98 5.80 15.71
N LEU A 61 4.32 6.51 14.79
CA LEU A 61 4.00 6.00 13.46
C LEU A 61 5.16 6.32 12.50
N SER A 62 5.60 5.31 11.78
CA SER A 62 6.61 5.45 10.72
C SER A 62 6.01 5.79 9.35
N SER A 63 4.72 5.48 9.14
CA SER A 63 4.03 5.76 7.88
C SER A 63 2.52 5.80 8.07
N VAL A 64 1.84 6.52 7.18
CA VAL A 64 0.37 6.57 7.08
C VAL A 64 0.01 6.43 5.61
N VAL A 65 -0.97 5.58 5.31
CA VAL A 65 -1.47 5.36 3.94
C VAL A 65 -2.98 5.39 3.92
N PRO A 66 -3.60 6.01 2.91
CA PRO A 66 -5.04 5.90 2.70
C PRO A 66 -5.38 4.48 2.25
N VAL A 67 -6.49 3.96 2.76
CA VAL A 67 -7.00 2.63 2.42
C VAL A 67 -8.48 2.70 2.09
N LEU A 68 -8.95 1.74 1.30
CA LEU A 68 -10.36 1.56 0.97
C LEU A 68 -10.89 0.31 1.67
N GLU A 69 -12.03 0.44 2.35
CA GLU A 69 -12.77 -0.72 2.85
C GLU A 69 -13.42 -1.44 1.66
N ASN A 70 -13.08 -2.70 1.47
CA ASN A 70 -13.66 -3.53 0.42
C ASN A 70 -13.72 -5.00 0.86
N ASN A 71 -14.92 -5.52 1.05
CA ASN A 71 -15.14 -6.90 1.45
C ASN A 71 -15.50 -7.84 0.26
N ASP A 72 -15.65 -7.31 -0.95
CA ASP A 72 -15.98 -8.13 -2.14
C ASP A 72 -14.84 -9.09 -2.49
N HIS A 73 -13.59 -8.63 -2.31
CA HIS A 73 -12.37 -9.41 -2.52
C HIS A 73 -11.73 -9.84 -1.20
N HIS A 74 -12.54 -10.27 -0.22
CA HIS A 74 -12.03 -10.66 1.09
C HIS A 74 -11.02 -11.81 0.99
N PRO A 75 -9.82 -11.72 1.63
CA PRO A 75 -8.75 -12.72 1.51
C PRO A 75 -9.19 -14.14 1.84
N LEU A 76 -10.07 -14.33 2.83
CA LEU A 76 -10.58 -15.66 3.21
C LEU A 76 -11.37 -16.33 2.09
N ARG A 77 -11.88 -15.56 1.11
CA ARG A 77 -12.60 -16.09 -0.06
C ARG A 77 -11.67 -16.36 -1.25
N ALA A 78 -10.40 -15.96 -1.16
CA ALA A 78 -9.43 -16.19 -2.21
C ALA A 78 -9.23 -17.69 -2.49
N LYS A 79 -9.14 -18.04 -3.76
CA LYS A 79 -8.95 -19.40 -4.26
C LYS A 79 -7.70 -19.50 -5.10
N ILE A 80 -7.14 -20.68 -5.17
CA ILE A 80 -6.04 -21.03 -6.07
C ILE A 80 -6.47 -22.17 -6.97
N ILE A 81 -5.94 -22.21 -8.18
CA ILE A 81 -6.16 -23.33 -9.12
C ILE A 81 -4.92 -24.21 -9.08
N LYS A 82 -5.10 -25.49 -8.67
CA LYS A 82 -4.07 -26.53 -8.74
C LYS A 82 -4.60 -27.71 -9.53
N LYS A 83 -3.95 -28.05 -10.65
CA LYS A 83 -4.36 -29.16 -11.55
C LYS A 83 -5.84 -29.06 -11.94
N ASN A 84 -6.27 -27.89 -12.38
CA ASN A 84 -7.64 -27.55 -12.76
C ASN A 84 -8.69 -27.69 -11.63
N ILE A 85 -8.27 -27.81 -10.39
CA ILE A 85 -9.16 -27.87 -9.21
C ILE A 85 -9.03 -26.58 -8.42
N LEU A 86 -10.18 -25.97 -8.10
CA LEU A 86 -10.28 -24.78 -7.28
C LEU A 86 -10.15 -25.17 -5.80
N LYS A 87 -9.13 -24.63 -5.13
CA LYS A 87 -8.86 -24.83 -3.70
C LYS A 87 -8.84 -23.51 -2.94
N SER A 88 -9.14 -23.55 -1.64
CA SER A 88 -8.96 -22.36 -0.79
C SER A 88 -7.49 -21.98 -0.75
N HIS A 89 -7.22 -20.67 -0.85
CA HIS A 89 -5.86 -20.12 -0.75
C HIS A 89 -5.34 -20.20 0.68
N PHE A 90 -6.22 -19.93 1.65
CA PHE A 90 -5.91 -19.99 3.06
C PHE A 90 -6.62 -21.19 3.71
N THR A 91 -5.95 -21.80 4.70
CA THR A 91 -6.57 -22.82 5.55
C THR A 91 -7.36 -22.10 6.64
N VAL A 92 -8.67 -22.27 6.65
CA VAL A 92 -9.56 -21.67 7.65
C VAL A 92 -10.22 -22.79 8.45
N LYS A 93 -10.19 -22.68 9.77
CA LYS A 93 -10.94 -23.59 10.65
C LYS A 93 -12.42 -23.21 10.60
N GLY A 94 -13.28 -24.14 10.19
CA GLY A 94 -14.72 -23.94 10.08
C GLY A 94 -15.21 -23.53 8.68
N LYS A 95 -16.51 -23.25 8.55
CA LYS A 95 -17.14 -22.79 7.31
C LYS A 95 -16.96 -21.27 7.17
N ILE A 96 -16.49 -20.83 6.02
CA ILE A 96 -16.45 -19.40 5.68
C ILE A 96 -17.86 -19.00 5.24
N SER A 97 -18.41 -17.94 5.82
CA SER A 97 -19.69 -17.41 5.38
C SER A 97 -19.66 -16.98 3.90
N THR A 98 -20.74 -17.26 3.20
CA THR A 98 -20.96 -16.78 1.84
C THR A 98 -21.40 -15.31 1.82
N ASN A 99 -21.94 -14.82 2.95
CA ASN A 99 -22.36 -13.44 3.09
C ASN A 99 -21.16 -12.56 3.42
N ARG A 100 -20.96 -11.49 2.65
CA ARG A 100 -19.87 -10.54 2.88
C ARG A 100 -20.02 -9.75 4.19
N GLN A 101 -21.26 -9.57 4.66
CA GLN A 101 -21.56 -8.86 5.91
C GLN A 101 -21.08 -9.59 7.16
N ASP A 102 -20.96 -10.92 7.08
CA ASP A 102 -20.50 -11.77 8.19
C ASP A 102 -18.97 -11.82 8.28
N LEU A 103 -18.27 -11.25 7.29
CA LEU A 103 -16.82 -11.21 7.26
C LEU A 103 -16.31 -9.97 7.98
N THR A 104 -15.15 -10.09 8.62
CA THR A 104 -14.47 -8.95 9.21
C THR A 104 -14.17 -7.89 8.14
N LYS A 105 -14.18 -6.61 8.55
CA LYS A 105 -13.83 -5.52 7.64
C LYS A 105 -12.44 -5.70 7.09
N ASN A 106 -12.30 -5.49 5.79
CA ASN A 106 -11.04 -5.66 5.09
C ASN A 106 -10.70 -4.39 4.32
N TYR A 107 -9.41 -4.03 4.31
CA TYR A 107 -8.93 -2.76 3.77
C TYR A 107 -7.83 -3.01 2.75
N PHE A 108 -7.91 -2.32 1.62
CA PHE A 108 -6.93 -2.37 0.54
C PHE A 108 -6.29 -0.99 0.34
N LYS A 109 -5.00 -1.03 0.00
CA LYS A 109 -4.19 0.13 -0.35
C LYS A 109 -4.31 0.43 -1.84
#